data_07fcc819a200ed6d39f3621a776ce42d
#
_entry.id   07fcc819a200ed6d39f3621a776ce42d
#
_cell.length_a   1.000
_cell.length_b   1.000
_cell.length_c   1.000
_cell.angle_alpha   90.00
_cell.angle_beta   90.00
_cell.angle_gamma   90.00
#
_symmetry.space_group_name_H-M   'P 1'
#
loop_
_entity.id
_entity.type
_entity.pdbx_description
1 polymer ?
#
loop_
_entity_poly.entity_id
_entity_poly.type
_entity_poly.pdbx_seq_one_letter_code
_entity_poly.pdbx_strand_id
1 'polypeptide(L)'
;MFIYNVTANVSWDIHESWLAWMKSERIPEMMHLKLFHQYQMVKLLEIDDADGPTYAVQYYTDKMENYERYLAEFMDLHNSTASKKWGTQTVEFNTLMEIVG
;
A
#
# COMPACT_ATOMS: atom_id res chain seq x y z
N MET A 1 -3.50 17.06 7.15
CA MET A 1 -3.47 15.58 7.15
C MET A 1 -3.24 15.08 5.75
N PHE A 2 -2.25 14.24 5.59
CA PHE A 2 -1.88 13.67 4.30
C PHE A 2 -2.12 12.17 4.29
N ILE A 3 -2.43 11.64 3.11
CA ILE A 3 -2.65 10.21 2.92
C ILE A 3 -1.70 9.72 1.83
N TYR A 4 -0.82 8.79 2.19
CA TYR A 4 -0.05 8.04 1.22
C TYR A 4 -0.88 6.82 0.82
N ASN A 5 -1.39 6.81 -0.39
CA ASN A 5 -2.29 5.78 -0.88
C ASN A 5 -1.57 4.85 -1.85
N VAL A 6 -1.65 3.55 -1.59
CA VAL A 6 -1.11 2.52 -2.48
C VAL A 6 -2.28 1.72 -3.02
N THR A 7 -2.52 1.81 -4.32
CA THR A 7 -3.56 1.03 -4.99
C THR A 7 -2.91 -0.17 -5.65
N ALA A 8 -3.45 -1.36 -5.40
CA ALA A 8 -2.89 -2.61 -5.90
C ALA A 8 -3.97 -3.47 -6.54
N ASN A 9 -3.76 -3.85 -7.82
CA ASN A 9 -4.53 -4.89 -8.46
C ASN A 9 -3.76 -6.20 -8.29
N VAL A 10 -4.41 -7.23 -7.78
CA VAL A 10 -3.76 -8.47 -7.34
C VAL A 10 -4.37 -9.64 -8.08
N SER A 11 -3.53 -10.45 -8.73
CA SER A 11 -3.99 -11.65 -9.44
C SER A 11 -4.75 -12.59 -8.51
N TRP A 12 -5.84 -13.18 -9.00
CA TRP A 12 -6.61 -14.17 -8.24
C TRP A 12 -5.73 -15.32 -7.75
N ASP A 13 -4.70 -15.69 -8.51
CA ASP A 13 -3.81 -16.81 -8.16
C ASP A 13 -3.06 -16.61 -6.84
N ILE A 14 -2.79 -15.36 -6.47
CA ILE A 14 -2.03 -15.05 -5.24
C ILE A 14 -2.85 -14.29 -4.21
N HIS A 15 -4.11 -14.01 -4.51
CA HIS A 15 -4.93 -13.08 -3.73
C HIS A 15 -4.94 -13.39 -2.22
N GLU A 16 -5.21 -14.62 -1.85
CA GLU A 16 -5.28 -14.97 -0.42
C GLU A 16 -3.92 -14.83 0.26
N SER A 17 -2.85 -15.27 -0.40
CA SER A 17 -1.49 -15.16 0.13
C SER A 17 -1.05 -13.70 0.25
N TRP A 18 -1.38 -12.89 -0.77
CA TRP A 18 -1.06 -11.46 -0.75
C TRP A 18 -1.78 -10.74 0.38
N LEU A 19 -3.07 -11.02 0.57
CA LEU A 19 -3.86 -10.39 1.61
C LEU A 19 -3.33 -10.75 3.00
N ALA A 20 -2.97 -12.01 3.22
CA ALA A 20 -2.36 -12.47 4.47
C ALA A 20 -1.02 -11.78 4.71
N TRP A 21 -0.18 -11.67 3.68
CA TRP A 21 1.12 -11.01 3.77
C TRP A 21 0.98 -9.52 4.10
N MET A 22 0.02 -8.83 3.47
CA MET A 22 -0.23 -7.42 3.77
C MET A 22 -0.59 -7.22 5.24
N LYS A 23 -1.47 -8.06 5.76
CA LYS A 23 -1.95 -7.92 7.15
C LYS A 23 -0.91 -8.32 8.18
N SER A 24 -0.09 -9.34 7.88
CA SER A 24 0.86 -9.89 8.85
C SER A 24 2.27 -9.30 8.75
N GLU A 25 2.64 -8.75 7.59
CA GLU A 25 4.01 -8.28 7.36
C GLU A 25 4.08 -6.84 6.88
N ARG A 26 3.52 -6.50 5.70
CA ARG A 26 3.73 -5.18 5.11
C ARG A 26 3.11 -4.05 5.93
N ILE A 27 1.87 -4.18 6.33
CA ILE A 27 1.22 -3.12 7.12
C ILE A 27 1.89 -2.95 8.48
N PRO A 28 2.21 -4.03 9.22
CA PRO A 28 2.99 -3.88 10.45
C PRO A 28 4.35 -3.23 10.24
N GLU A 29 5.08 -3.57 9.17
CA GLU A 29 6.34 -2.91 8.84
C GLU A 29 6.17 -1.41 8.65
N MET A 30 5.15 -1.01 7.88
CA MET A 30 4.86 0.40 7.65
C MET A 30 4.56 1.14 8.95
N MET A 31 3.72 0.57 9.79
CA MET A 31 3.35 1.19 11.06
C MET A 31 4.53 1.25 12.04
N HIS A 32 5.44 0.29 11.96
CA HIS A 32 6.63 0.23 12.81
C HIS A 32 7.63 1.34 12.53
N LEU A 33 7.60 1.92 11.32
CA LEU A 33 8.47 3.04 10.97
C LEU A 33 8.18 4.31 11.77
N LYS A 34 6.98 4.41 12.36
CA LYS A 34 6.52 5.57 13.13
C LYS A 34 6.42 6.86 12.30
N LEU A 35 6.31 6.72 10.98
CA LEU A 35 6.11 7.84 10.06
C LEU A 35 4.63 8.10 9.81
N PHE A 36 3.82 7.05 9.89
CA PHE A 36 2.37 7.12 9.71
C PHE A 36 1.70 6.66 11.01
N HIS A 37 0.64 7.34 11.43
CA HIS A 37 0.00 7.05 12.71
C HIS A 37 -1.26 6.21 12.60
N GLN A 38 -1.75 6.00 11.38
CA GLN A 38 -2.99 5.27 11.15
C GLN A 38 -2.96 4.70 9.74
N TYR A 39 -3.70 3.62 9.51
CA TYR A 39 -3.90 3.08 8.17
C TYR A 39 -5.34 2.63 7.99
N GLN A 40 -5.74 2.48 6.73
CA GLN A 40 -7.01 1.89 6.35
C GLN A 40 -6.81 1.12 5.07
N MET A 41 -7.37 -0.10 5.01
CA MET A 41 -7.33 -0.91 3.80
C MET A 41 -8.76 -1.09 3.30
N VAL A 42 -8.98 -0.75 2.04
CA VAL A 42 -10.29 -0.82 1.41
C VAL A 42 -10.22 -1.61 0.11
N LYS A 43 -11.33 -2.24 -0.26
CA LYS A 43 -11.45 -2.92 -1.56
C LYS A 43 -12.29 -2.04 -2.47
N LEU A 44 -11.85 -1.85 -3.70
CA LEU A 44 -12.61 -1.13 -4.70
C LEU A 44 -13.74 -2.02 -5.21
N LEU A 45 -14.93 -1.43 -5.34
CA LEU A 45 -16.11 -2.12 -5.84
C LEU A 45 -16.51 -1.54 -7.20
N GLU A 46 -17.33 -2.28 -7.94
CA GLU A 46 -17.86 -1.84 -9.25
C GLU A 46 -16.78 -1.51 -10.27
N ILE A 47 -15.68 -2.27 -10.22
CA ILE A 47 -14.61 -2.18 -11.23
C ILE A 47 -14.40 -3.56 -11.85
N ASP A 48 -13.71 -3.60 -12.99
CA ASP A 48 -13.36 -4.86 -13.62
C ASP A 48 -12.36 -5.62 -12.74
N ASP A 49 -12.75 -6.81 -12.28
CA ASP A 49 -11.92 -7.68 -11.46
C ASP A 49 -11.63 -9.02 -12.14
N ALA A 50 -11.73 -9.07 -13.45
CA ALA A 50 -11.51 -10.32 -14.20
C ALA A 50 -10.13 -10.93 -13.87
N ASP A 51 -9.10 -10.11 -13.79
CA ASP A 51 -7.74 -10.56 -13.47
C ASP A 51 -7.48 -10.67 -11.97
N GLY A 52 -8.26 -9.99 -11.16
CA GLY A 52 -8.13 -10.00 -9.72
C GLY A 52 -8.70 -8.75 -9.07
N PRO A 53 -8.85 -8.77 -7.74
CA PRO A 53 -9.40 -7.63 -7.00
C PRO A 53 -8.43 -6.47 -6.92
N THR A 54 -8.96 -5.27 -6.67
CA THR A 54 -8.15 -4.08 -6.43
C THR A 54 -8.39 -3.56 -5.03
N TYR A 55 -7.31 -3.32 -4.31
CA TYR A 55 -7.32 -2.77 -2.96
C TYR A 55 -6.61 -1.42 -2.93
N ALA A 56 -6.99 -0.59 -1.99
CA ALA A 56 -6.26 0.63 -1.69
C ALA A 56 -5.89 0.61 -0.21
N VAL A 57 -4.59 0.80 0.08
CA VAL A 57 -4.11 0.91 1.45
C VAL A 57 -3.68 2.35 1.65
N GLN A 58 -4.27 2.99 2.64
CA GLN A 58 -4.09 4.41 2.92
C GLN A 58 -3.37 4.56 4.25
N TYR A 59 -2.22 5.26 4.22
CA TYR A 59 -1.43 5.56 5.42
C TYR A 59 -1.50 7.05 5.70
N TYR A 60 -1.78 7.41 6.95
CA TYR A 60 -2.08 8.78 7.36
C TYR A 60 -0.92 9.39 8.13
N THR A 61 -0.58 10.63 7.80
CA THR A 61 0.41 11.41 8.55
C THR A 61 0.02 12.88 8.57
N ASP A 62 0.37 13.56 9.67
CA ASP A 62 0.16 15.00 9.81
C ASP A 62 1.27 15.81 9.17
N LYS A 63 2.42 15.19 8.89
CA LYS A 63 3.63 15.88 8.46
C LYS A 63 4.10 15.40 7.10
N MET A 64 4.23 16.34 6.16
CA MET A 64 4.77 16.06 4.84
C MET A 64 6.19 15.46 4.93
N GLU A 65 6.99 15.90 5.91
CA GLU A 65 8.34 15.37 6.11
C GLU A 65 8.37 13.86 6.33
N ASN A 66 7.35 13.32 6.98
CA ASN A 66 7.26 11.88 7.20
C ASN A 66 7.08 11.12 5.89
N TYR A 67 6.23 11.64 5.00
CA TYR A 67 6.06 11.07 3.68
C TYR A 67 7.35 11.16 2.86
N GLU A 68 8.00 12.33 2.87
CA GLU A 68 9.25 12.53 2.14
C GLU A 68 10.34 11.59 2.66
N ARG A 69 10.41 11.40 3.96
CA ARG A 69 11.35 10.47 4.58
C ARG A 69 11.08 9.03 4.16
N TYR A 70 9.81 8.64 4.08
CA TYR A 70 9.45 7.31 3.60
C TYR A 70 9.96 7.10 2.17
N LEU A 71 9.72 8.05 1.29
CA LEU A 71 10.20 7.97 -0.09
C LEU A 71 11.72 7.83 -0.16
N ALA A 72 12.43 8.63 0.63
CA ALA A 72 13.90 8.67 0.58
C ALA A 72 14.56 7.44 1.19
N GLU A 73 14.01 6.89 2.26
CA GLU A 73 14.69 5.87 3.05
C GLU A 73 14.13 4.45 2.91
N PHE A 74 12.84 4.29 2.55
CA PHE A 74 12.18 2.99 2.65
C PHE A 74 11.49 2.51 1.38
N MET A 75 11.02 3.41 0.53
CA MET A 75 10.18 3.04 -0.60
C MET A 75 10.86 2.05 -1.55
N ASP A 76 12.13 2.31 -1.91
CA ASP A 76 12.84 1.44 -2.85
C ASP A 76 13.02 0.03 -2.29
N LEU A 77 13.32 -0.08 -1.00
CA LEU A 77 13.45 -1.37 -0.34
C LEU A 77 12.12 -2.12 -0.34
N HIS A 78 11.03 -1.44 0.00
CA HIS A 78 9.70 -2.03 0.03
C HIS A 78 9.25 -2.48 -1.36
N ASN A 79 9.49 -1.67 -2.38
CA ASN A 79 9.17 -2.03 -3.76
C ASN A 79 9.97 -3.25 -4.22
N SER A 80 11.25 -3.28 -3.91
CA SER A 80 12.12 -4.41 -4.25
C SER A 80 11.66 -5.70 -3.57
N THR A 81 11.33 -5.65 -2.29
CA THR A 81 10.86 -6.81 -1.53
C THR A 81 9.56 -7.35 -2.10
N ALA A 82 8.61 -6.47 -2.39
CA ALA A 82 7.32 -6.86 -2.97
C ALA A 82 7.49 -7.45 -4.38
N SER A 83 8.35 -6.84 -5.19
CA SER A 83 8.61 -7.31 -6.55
C SER A 83 9.25 -8.71 -6.56
N LYS A 84 10.17 -8.98 -5.64
CA LYS A 84 10.78 -10.30 -5.50
C LYS A 84 9.77 -11.35 -5.07
N LYS A 85 8.83 -10.98 -4.23
CA LYS A 85 7.85 -11.92 -3.70
C LYS A 85 6.71 -12.19 -4.69
N TRP A 86 6.19 -11.16 -5.34
CA TRP A 86 4.96 -11.25 -6.12
C TRP A 86 5.17 -11.12 -7.63
N GLY A 87 6.30 -10.57 -8.06
CA GLY A 87 6.60 -10.39 -9.48
C GLY A 87 5.57 -9.51 -10.16
N THR A 88 5.08 -9.96 -11.32
CA THR A 88 4.09 -9.24 -12.11
C THR A 88 2.65 -9.55 -11.73
N GLN A 89 2.44 -10.35 -10.67
CA GLN A 89 1.09 -10.71 -10.21
C GLN A 89 0.42 -9.61 -9.40
N THR A 90 1.14 -8.55 -9.11
CA THR A 90 0.58 -7.31 -8.54
C THR A 90 0.95 -6.14 -9.42
N VAL A 91 0.01 -5.23 -9.61
CA VAL A 91 0.25 -3.96 -10.28
C VAL A 91 -0.12 -2.86 -9.30
N GLU A 92 0.85 -2.04 -8.93
CA GLU A 92 0.66 -1.00 -7.93
C GLU A 92 0.92 0.38 -8.48
N PHE A 93 0.21 1.37 -7.96
CA PHE A 93 0.53 2.78 -8.16
C PHE A 93 0.21 3.56 -6.89
N ASN A 94 0.93 4.65 -6.70
CA ASN A 94 0.88 5.44 -5.48
C ASN A 94 0.32 6.81 -5.75
N THR A 95 -0.43 7.34 -4.78
CA THR A 95 -1.01 8.67 -4.86
C THR A 95 -0.84 9.35 -3.51
N LEU A 96 -0.40 10.59 -3.52
CA LEU A 96 -0.40 11.41 -2.30
C LEU A 96 -1.66 12.27 -2.33
N MET A 97 -2.41 12.24 -1.23
CA MET A 97 -3.66 12.98 -1.09
C MET A 97 -3.62 13.84 0.17
N GLU A 98 -4.37 14.92 0.15
CA GLU A 98 -4.53 15.78 1.32
C GLU A 98 -6.00 15.81 1.72
N ILE A 99 -6.27 15.70 3.02
CA ILE A 99 -7.63 15.83 3.53
C ILE A 99 -7.97 17.33 3.59
N VAL A 100 -9.01 17.72 2.89
CA VAL A 100 -9.40 19.13 2.78
C VAL A 100 -10.75 19.45 3.43
N GLY A 101 -11.38 18.46 4.01
CA GLY A 101 -12.69 18.68 4.64
C GLY A 101 -13.16 17.57 5.53
#